data_e5d0e31246cef8ceb6b002280c6ec5a2
#
_entry.id   e5d0e31246cef8ceb6b002280c6ec5a2
#
_cell.length_a   1.000
_cell.length_b   1.000
_cell.length_c   1.000
_cell.angle_alpha   90.00
_cell.angle_beta   90.00
_cell.angle_gamma   90.00
#
_symmetry.space_group_name_H-M   'P 1'
#
loop_
_entity.id
_entity.type
_entity.pdbx_description
1 polymer ?
#
loop_
_entity_poly.entity_id
_entity_poly.type
_entity_poly.pdbx_seq_one_letter_code
_entity_poly.pdbx_strand_id
1 'polypeptide(L)'
;ELPGFRGGDRTDIELPAVQRELIAALHHAGKKVVFVNCSGSPIGWEPETGRCGAILQAWYPGQAGGTAVAEVLFGDYNPAGRLPVTFYRNVSQLPDFEDYNMTGRTYRYMTQEPLFPFGHGLSYTSFCYGAVVRGSDNIKSGEKLRLNVPVTNTGKCDGEEVVQVYLKKNDDVEGPSKALRAFKRVHIPAGKTVDVEFDLGDKELVWWNPQSNTMCVSEGSYELMVGGSSQTAGLLRRSFVIQP
;
A
#
# COMPACT_ATOMS: atom_id res chain seq x y z
N GLU A 1 -29.84 19.09 5.07
CA GLU A 1 -28.65 18.22 4.92
C GLU A 1 -27.39 19.09 4.97
N LEU A 2 -26.33 18.58 5.56
CA LEU A 2 -25.03 19.30 5.53
C LEU A 2 -24.47 19.25 4.12
N PRO A 3 -23.84 20.36 3.61
CA PRO A 3 -23.16 20.33 2.32
C PRO A 3 -22.15 19.18 2.22
N GLY A 4 -22.20 18.42 1.13
CA GLY A 4 -21.34 17.25 0.93
C GLY A 4 -21.83 15.94 1.55
N PHE A 5 -23.08 15.90 2.09
CA PHE A 5 -23.70 14.70 2.65
C PHE A 5 -25.07 14.44 2.00
N ARG A 6 -25.38 13.18 1.80
CA ARG A 6 -26.69 12.72 1.33
C ARG A 6 -27.09 11.48 2.14
N GLY A 7 -28.25 11.51 2.79
CA GLY A 7 -28.72 10.40 3.61
C GLY A 7 -27.78 10.02 4.75
N GLY A 8 -26.96 10.98 5.24
CA GLY A 8 -25.94 10.72 6.27
C GLY A 8 -24.55 10.35 5.73
N ASP A 9 -24.42 10.03 4.43
CA ASP A 9 -23.15 9.67 3.81
C ASP A 9 -22.49 10.85 3.08
N ARG A 10 -21.16 10.81 2.97
CA ARG A 10 -20.39 11.78 2.20
C ARG A 10 -20.65 11.57 0.70
N THR A 11 -20.87 12.68 -0.01
CA THR A 11 -20.97 12.69 -1.47
C THR A 11 -19.63 12.97 -2.16
N ASP A 12 -18.59 13.26 -1.36
CA ASP A 12 -17.25 13.60 -1.80
C ASP A 12 -16.22 12.97 -0.87
N ILE A 13 -15.05 12.63 -1.39
CA ILE A 13 -13.91 12.12 -0.64
C ILE A 13 -12.83 13.17 -0.41
N GLU A 14 -13.01 14.39 -0.90
CA GLU A 14 -12.03 15.47 -0.80
C GLU A 14 -12.13 16.22 0.55
N LEU A 15 -11.13 17.06 0.81
CA LEU A 15 -11.17 17.96 1.96
C LEU A 15 -12.29 18.98 1.82
N PRO A 16 -12.93 19.41 2.93
CA PRO A 16 -13.87 20.53 2.89
C PRO A 16 -13.26 21.78 2.26
N ALA A 17 -14.05 22.52 1.47
CA ALA A 17 -13.59 23.69 0.70
C ALA A 17 -12.80 24.68 1.55
N VAL A 18 -13.27 25.01 2.77
CA VAL A 18 -12.61 25.96 3.67
C VAL A 18 -11.18 25.50 4.08
N GLN A 19 -10.95 24.19 4.22
CA GLN A 19 -9.63 23.66 4.54
C GLN A 19 -8.70 23.74 3.32
N ARG A 20 -9.22 23.45 2.13
CA ARG A 20 -8.48 23.55 0.85
C ARG A 20 -8.10 25.01 0.55
N GLU A 21 -9.01 25.95 0.80
CA GLU A 21 -8.77 27.38 0.65
C GLU A 21 -7.68 27.87 1.62
N LEU A 22 -7.69 27.43 2.88
CA LEU A 22 -6.65 27.75 3.85
C LEU A 22 -5.27 27.27 3.37
N ILE A 23 -5.15 26.02 2.95
CA ILE A 23 -3.89 25.46 2.44
C ILE A 23 -3.42 26.24 1.21
N ALA A 24 -4.34 26.55 0.29
CA ALA A 24 -4.03 27.35 -0.89
C ALA A 24 -3.55 28.77 -0.54
N ALA A 25 -4.20 29.46 0.39
CA ALA A 25 -3.82 30.79 0.84
C ALA A 25 -2.42 30.79 1.48
N LEU A 26 -2.13 29.80 2.33
CA LEU A 26 -0.80 29.66 2.93
C LEU A 26 0.29 29.41 1.87
N HIS A 27 0.00 28.55 0.91
CA HIS A 27 0.91 28.27 -0.21
C HIS A 27 1.16 29.53 -1.05
N HIS A 28 0.12 30.27 -1.44
CA HIS A 28 0.24 31.53 -2.18
C HIS A 28 1.01 32.61 -1.40
N ALA A 29 0.90 32.61 -0.08
CA ALA A 29 1.68 33.50 0.80
C ALA A 29 3.16 33.03 0.98
N GLY A 30 3.61 32.02 0.23
CA GLY A 30 4.97 31.48 0.29
C GLY A 30 5.31 30.74 1.59
N LYS A 31 4.30 30.31 2.36
CA LYS A 31 4.53 29.55 3.60
C LYS A 31 4.80 28.08 3.29
N LYS A 32 5.77 27.49 4.03
CA LYS A 32 5.97 26.05 4.04
C LYS A 32 4.86 25.41 4.88
N VAL A 33 4.06 24.57 4.24
CA VAL A 33 2.93 23.88 4.89
C VAL A 33 3.32 22.43 5.14
N VAL A 34 3.17 21.97 6.38
CA VAL A 34 3.13 20.55 6.74
C VAL A 34 1.69 20.22 7.11
N PHE A 35 1.06 19.33 6.37
CA PHE A 35 -0.34 18.96 6.61
C PHE A 35 -0.42 17.66 7.39
N VAL A 36 -0.99 17.72 8.59
CA VAL A 36 -1.28 16.54 9.43
C VAL A 36 -2.77 16.25 9.33
N ASN A 37 -3.10 15.16 8.66
CA ASN A 37 -4.48 14.73 8.47
C ASN A 37 -4.89 13.71 9.51
N CYS A 38 -5.95 14.03 10.28
CA CYS A 38 -6.61 13.12 11.22
C CYS A 38 -7.97 12.74 10.65
N SER A 39 -8.04 11.60 9.97
CA SER A 39 -9.28 11.08 9.39
C SER A 39 -9.35 9.57 9.50
N GLY A 40 -10.55 9.00 9.62
CA GLY A 40 -10.77 7.56 9.69
C GLY A 40 -10.88 6.89 8.31
N SER A 41 -10.87 7.67 7.23
CA SER A 41 -10.98 7.17 5.85
C SER A 41 -9.98 7.85 4.94
N PRO A 42 -9.67 7.28 3.78
CA PRO A 42 -8.89 7.93 2.72
C PRO A 42 -9.54 9.25 2.29
N ILE A 43 -8.72 10.25 2.05
CA ILE A 43 -9.11 11.56 1.56
C ILE A 43 -8.46 11.79 0.19
N GLY A 44 -9.22 12.32 -0.78
CA GLY A 44 -8.72 12.78 -2.06
C GLY A 44 -8.13 14.19 -1.91
N TRP A 45 -6.83 14.29 -1.79
CA TRP A 45 -6.12 15.58 -1.63
C TRP A 45 -5.11 15.86 -2.73
N GLU A 46 -5.43 15.45 -3.95
CA GLU A 46 -4.53 15.62 -5.09
C GLU A 46 -3.97 17.05 -5.22
N PRO A 47 -4.79 18.13 -5.13
CA PRO A 47 -4.27 19.50 -5.22
C PRO A 47 -3.34 19.86 -4.06
N GLU A 48 -3.55 19.30 -2.87
CA GLU A 48 -2.77 19.61 -1.68
C GLU A 48 -1.37 18.98 -1.73
N THR A 49 -1.18 17.90 -2.50
CA THR A 49 0.15 17.29 -2.69
C THR A 49 1.16 18.25 -3.34
N GLY A 50 0.70 19.14 -4.22
CA GLY A 50 1.54 20.16 -4.82
C GLY A 50 1.70 21.44 -3.99
N ARG A 51 0.90 21.61 -2.92
CA ARG A 51 0.88 22.80 -2.06
C ARG A 51 1.57 22.61 -0.73
N CYS A 52 1.69 21.38 -0.27
CA CYS A 52 2.30 21.01 1.00
C CYS A 52 3.72 20.51 0.80
N GLY A 53 4.64 20.89 1.67
CA GLY A 53 6.00 20.36 1.72
C GLY A 53 6.04 18.93 2.26
N ALA A 54 5.09 18.58 3.13
CA ALA A 54 4.88 17.22 3.63
C ALA A 54 3.42 17.00 4.04
N ILE A 55 2.97 15.76 3.95
CA ILE A 55 1.65 15.31 4.41
C ILE A 55 1.84 14.10 5.32
N LEU A 56 1.28 14.15 6.52
CA LEU A 56 1.26 13.06 7.49
C LEU A 56 -0.18 12.57 7.68
N GLN A 57 -0.44 11.32 7.31
CA GLN A 57 -1.71 10.66 7.62
C GLN A 57 -1.64 10.04 9.01
N ALA A 58 -2.23 10.71 9.99
CA ALA A 58 -2.17 10.32 11.39
C ALA A 58 -3.33 9.42 11.83
N TRP A 59 -4.36 9.25 10.99
CA TRP A 59 -5.57 8.49 11.33
C TRP A 59 -6.25 9.03 12.59
N TYR A 60 -6.63 8.16 13.53
CA TYR A 60 -7.08 8.49 14.88
C TYR A 60 -6.04 8.03 15.90
N PRO A 61 -5.05 8.89 16.21
CA PRO A 61 -3.80 8.47 16.84
C PRO A 61 -3.89 8.15 18.33
N GLY A 62 -5.03 8.33 18.96
CA GLY A 62 -5.22 8.05 20.39
C GLY A 62 -4.50 9.00 21.35
N GLN A 63 -4.29 8.56 22.60
CA GLN A 63 -3.79 9.40 23.70
C GLN A 63 -2.40 9.99 23.44
N ALA A 64 -1.47 9.22 22.89
CA ALA A 64 -0.09 9.66 22.61
C ALA A 64 0.09 10.27 21.21
N GLY A 65 -1.01 10.60 20.52
CA GLY A 65 -0.98 11.02 19.12
C GLY A 65 -0.18 12.30 18.88
N GLY A 66 -0.31 13.29 19.77
CA GLY A 66 0.46 14.53 19.67
C GLY A 66 1.97 14.29 19.76
N THR A 67 2.40 13.43 20.69
CA THR A 67 3.81 13.04 20.84
C THR A 67 4.31 12.31 19.59
N ALA A 68 3.57 11.32 19.11
CA ALA A 68 3.96 10.55 17.91
C ALA A 68 4.08 11.45 16.66
N VAL A 69 3.15 12.38 16.48
CA VAL A 69 3.22 13.36 15.37
C VAL A 69 4.45 14.27 15.53
N ALA A 70 4.71 14.79 16.73
CA ALA A 70 5.86 15.65 16.99
C ALA A 70 7.18 14.92 16.73
N GLU A 71 7.36 13.70 17.24
CA GLU A 71 8.56 12.90 17.03
C GLU A 71 8.84 12.66 15.53
N VAL A 72 7.80 12.41 14.72
CA VAL A 72 7.97 12.31 13.27
C VAL A 72 8.35 13.67 12.67
N LEU A 73 7.65 14.76 13.01
CA LEU A 73 7.88 16.06 12.39
C LEU A 73 9.25 16.63 12.72
N PHE A 74 9.77 16.39 13.91
CA PHE A 74 11.08 16.88 14.35
C PHE A 74 12.22 15.89 14.10
N GLY A 75 11.93 14.68 13.62
CA GLY A 75 12.92 13.70 13.21
C GLY A 75 13.44 12.80 14.34
N ASP A 76 12.80 12.82 15.51
CA ASP A 76 13.13 11.94 16.63
C ASP A 76 12.73 10.49 16.33
N TYR A 77 11.74 10.30 15.45
CA TYR A 77 11.31 9.00 14.96
C TYR A 77 11.25 8.97 13.42
N ASN A 78 11.91 8.00 12.81
CA ASN A 78 11.84 7.77 11.38
C ASN A 78 10.55 6.99 11.03
N PRO A 79 9.59 7.57 10.29
CA PRO A 79 8.30 6.93 10.03
C PRO A 79 8.46 5.65 9.19
N ALA A 80 7.75 4.60 9.60
CA ALA A 80 7.69 3.32 8.91
C ALA A 80 6.25 2.88 8.55
N GLY A 81 5.26 3.72 8.85
CA GLY A 81 3.85 3.45 8.53
C GLY A 81 3.63 3.30 7.04
N ARG A 82 2.72 2.39 6.67
CA ARG A 82 2.28 2.17 5.30
C ARG A 82 0.76 2.28 5.24
N LEU A 83 0.25 2.87 4.16
CA LEU A 83 -1.19 3.04 3.97
C LEU A 83 -1.88 1.67 3.84
N PRO A 84 -2.85 1.36 4.71
CA PRO A 84 -3.56 0.07 4.70
C PRO A 84 -4.69 0.02 3.66
N VAL A 85 -4.85 1.07 2.86
CA VAL A 85 -5.87 1.22 1.82
C VAL A 85 -5.32 2.02 0.65
N THR A 86 -5.97 1.91 -0.52
CA THR A 86 -5.68 2.72 -1.70
C THR A 86 -6.28 4.11 -1.52
N PHE A 87 -5.51 5.17 -1.78
CA PHE A 87 -5.98 6.55 -1.79
C PHE A 87 -6.32 6.98 -3.21
N TYR A 88 -7.56 7.29 -3.47
CA TYR A 88 -8.04 7.80 -4.76
C TYR A 88 -7.71 9.29 -4.91
N ARG A 89 -7.56 9.76 -6.16
CA ARG A 89 -7.31 11.17 -6.45
C ARG A 89 -8.51 12.04 -6.10
N ASN A 90 -9.67 11.58 -6.51
CA ASN A 90 -10.96 12.23 -6.28
C ASN A 90 -12.10 11.23 -6.48
N VAL A 91 -13.33 11.69 -6.28
CA VAL A 91 -14.54 10.85 -6.36
C VAL A 91 -14.76 10.25 -7.75
N SER A 92 -14.25 10.88 -8.82
CA SER A 92 -14.45 10.38 -10.20
C SER A 92 -13.73 9.05 -10.49
N GLN A 93 -12.78 8.65 -9.64
CA GLN A 93 -12.13 7.34 -9.71
C GLN A 93 -12.93 6.22 -9.05
N LEU A 94 -14.01 6.56 -8.34
CA LEU A 94 -14.86 5.57 -7.69
C LEU A 94 -15.97 5.14 -8.67
N PRO A 95 -16.31 3.84 -8.71
CA PRO A 95 -17.56 3.39 -9.33
C PRO A 95 -18.77 4.02 -8.66
N ASP A 96 -19.95 3.89 -9.30
CA ASP A 96 -21.21 4.33 -8.73
C ASP A 96 -21.38 3.82 -7.30
N PHE A 97 -21.99 4.63 -6.43
CA PHE A 97 -22.18 4.31 -5.02
C PHE A 97 -23.02 3.06 -4.81
N GLU A 98 -23.98 2.79 -5.69
CA GLU A 98 -24.85 1.61 -5.65
C GLU A 98 -24.26 0.38 -6.34
N ASP A 99 -23.11 0.51 -7.02
CA ASP A 99 -22.40 -0.60 -7.62
C ASP A 99 -21.50 -1.29 -6.58
N TYR A 100 -21.86 -2.50 -6.16
CA TYR A 100 -21.11 -3.31 -5.19
C TYR A 100 -20.08 -4.25 -5.83
N ASN A 101 -19.90 -4.22 -7.15
CA ASN A 101 -18.85 -4.99 -7.80
C ASN A 101 -17.46 -4.47 -7.43
N MET A 102 -16.49 -5.39 -7.36
CA MET A 102 -15.11 -5.02 -7.05
C MET A 102 -14.33 -4.44 -8.23
N THR A 103 -14.87 -4.54 -9.44
CA THR A 103 -14.25 -4.01 -10.67
C THR A 103 -13.90 -2.53 -10.51
N GLY A 104 -12.66 -2.16 -10.85
CA GLY A 104 -12.17 -0.80 -10.72
C GLY A 104 -11.87 -0.33 -9.30
N ARG A 105 -12.09 -1.16 -8.28
CA ARG A 105 -11.88 -0.81 -6.86
C ARG A 105 -10.56 -1.33 -6.33
N THR A 106 -9.93 -0.55 -5.46
CA THR A 106 -8.71 -0.87 -4.70
C THR A 106 -7.51 -1.27 -5.58
N TYR A 107 -6.34 -1.44 -4.98
CA TYR A 107 -5.12 -1.90 -5.66
C TYR A 107 -5.28 -3.27 -6.36
N ARG A 108 -6.33 -4.03 -6.03
CA ARG A 108 -6.57 -5.37 -6.59
C ARG A 108 -7.16 -5.32 -7.99
N TYR A 109 -8.07 -4.37 -8.24
CA TYR A 109 -8.84 -4.32 -9.48
C TYR A 109 -8.76 -2.97 -10.22
N MET A 110 -8.19 -1.95 -9.60
CA MET A 110 -8.06 -0.64 -10.18
C MET A 110 -7.05 -0.66 -11.34
N THR A 111 -7.45 -0.10 -12.47
CA THR A 111 -6.60 0.04 -13.67
C THR A 111 -5.97 1.42 -13.79
N GLN A 112 -6.60 2.43 -13.18
CA GLN A 112 -6.08 3.79 -13.12
C GLN A 112 -5.03 3.91 -12.01
N GLU A 113 -4.11 4.87 -12.15
CA GLU A 113 -3.14 5.16 -11.11
C GLU A 113 -3.80 5.93 -9.95
N PRO A 114 -3.76 5.42 -8.71
CA PRO A 114 -4.32 6.11 -7.55
C PRO A 114 -3.49 7.34 -7.17
N LEU A 115 -3.98 8.14 -6.23
CA LEU A 115 -3.18 9.21 -5.62
C LEU A 115 -2.00 8.61 -4.84
N PHE A 116 -2.30 7.65 -3.95
CA PHE A 116 -1.29 6.83 -3.30
C PHE A 116 -1.69 5.36 -3.34
N PRO A 117 -0.79 4.46 -3.76
CA PRO A 117 -1.09 3.04 -3.81
C PRO A 117 -1.22 2.45 -2.40
N PHE A 118 -1.94 1.35 -2.26
CA PHE A 118 -1.93 0.54 -1.05
C PHE A 118 -0.48 0.18 -0.66
N GLY A 119 -0.17 0.25 0.61
CA GLY A 119 1.16 -0.02 1.12
C GLY A 119 2.15 1.15 0.98
N HIS A 120 1.75 2.30 0.37
CA HIS A 120 2.61 3.48 0.24
C HIS A 120 2.97 4.08 1.60
N GLY A 121 4.20 4.57 1.71
CA GLY A 121 4.70 5.36 2.82
C GLY A 121 6.13 5.78 2.57
N LEU A 122 6.51 6.91 3.14
CA LEU A 122 7.86 7.47 3.04
C LEU A 122 8.64 7.20 4.32
N SER A 123 9.95 7.30 4.22
CA SER A 123 10.92 7.21 5.31
C SER A 123 11.95 8.33 5.16
N TYR A 124 12.66 8.66 6.22
CA TYR A 124 13.82 9.58 6.16
C TYR A 124 15.08 8.91 5.61
N THR A 125 14.99 7.62 5.29
CA THR A 125 16.01 6.86 4.56
C THR A 125 15.42 6.25 3.31
N SER A 126 16.26 5.56 2.51
CA SER A 126 15.85 4.90 1.28
C SER A 126 16.20 3.43 1.31
N PHE A 127 15.37 2.60 0.72
CA PHE A 127 15.57 1.16 0.65
C PHE A 127 15.69 0.68 -0.80
N CYS A 128 16.62 -0.25 -1.03
CA CYS A 128 16.80 -0.92 -2.32
C CYS A 128 16.57 -2.41 -2.14
N TYR A 129 15.77 -2.98 -3.01
CA TYR A 129 15.45 -4.41 -3.01
C TYR A 129 16.40 -5.15 -3.95
N GLY A 130 17.09 -6.17 -3.44
CA GLY A 130 17.88 -7.11 -4.24
C GLY A 130 17.01 -8.15 -4.92
N ALA A 131 17.63 -8.99 -5.72
CA ALA A 131 16.94 -10.05 -6.44
C ALA A 131 16.25 -11.03 -5.44
N VAL A 132 14.99 -11.33 -5.70
CA VAL A 132 14.28 -12.36 -4.91
C VAL A 132 14.90 -13.72 -5.20
N VAL A 133 15.43 -14.36 -4.16
CA VAL A 133 15.94 -15.73 -4.20
C VAL A 133 14.85 -16.66 -3.70
N ARG A 134 14.65 -17.78 -4.38
CA ARG A 134 13.69 -18.81 -4.00
C ARG A 134 14.26 -20.21 -4.26
N GLY A 135 13.70 -21.19 -3.59
CA GLY A 135 14.20 -22.58 -3.67
C GLY A 135 13.87 -23.29 -4.98
N SER A 136 12.70 -23.02 -5.58
CA SER A 136 12.24 -23.65 -6.82
C SER A 136 11.27 -22.75 -7.59
N ASP A 137 11.27 -22.89 -8.92
CA ASP A 137 10.30 -22.28 -9.82
C ASP A 137 8.98 -23.07 -9.89
N ASN A 138 9.00 -24.30 -9.42
CA ASN A 138 7.85 -25.19 -9.35
C ASN A 138 7.71 -25.74 -7.94
N ILE A 139 6.51 -25.69 -7.40
CA ILE A 139 6.15 -26.30 -6.11
C ILE A 139 4.97 -27.23 -6.31
N LYS A 140 4.85 -28.27 -5.51
CA LYS A 140 3.68 -29.12 -5.47
C LYS A 140 2.61 -28.54 -4.56
N SER A 141 1.36 -28.91 -4.81
CA SER A 141 0.27 -28.61 -3.89
C SER A 141 0.60 -29.11 -2.48
N GLY A 142 0.43 -28.27 -1.46
CA GLY A 142 0.82 -28.54 -0.06
C GLY A 142 2.27 -28.21 0.28
N GLU A 143 3.12 -27.88 -0.67
CA GLU A 143 4.48 -27.40 -0.38
C GLU A 143 4.50 -25.89 -0.13
N LYS A 144 5.45 -25.43 0.68
CA LYS A 144 5.67 -24.01 0.94
C LYS A 144 6.56 -23.37 -0.14
N LEU A 145 6.16 -22.21 -0.63
CA LEU A 145 7.03 -21.35 -1.42
C LEU A 145 7.91 -20.52 -0.47
N ARG A 146 9.21 -20.84 -0.45
CA ARG A 146 10.20 -20.10 0.35
C ARG A 146 10.85 -19.00 -0.47
N LEU A 147 10.95 -17.82 0.12
CA LEU A 147 11.51 -16.62 -0.50
C LEU A 147 12.54 -16.01 0.45
N ASN A 148 13.63 -15.53 -0.13
CA ASN A 148 14.56 -14.61 0.53
C ASN A 148 14.67 -13.33 -0.29
N VAL A 149 14.49 -12.18 0.36
CA VAL A 149 14.50 -10.85 -0.25
C VAL A 149 15.55 -10.00 0.45
N PRO A 150 16.72 -9.80 -0.15
CA PRO A 150 17.71 -8.86 0.39
C PRO A 150 17.17 -7.43 0.29
N VAL A 151 17.14 -6.69 1.40
CA VAL A 151 16.77 -5.27 1.42
C VAL A 151 17.89 -4.46 2.04
N THR A 152 18.38 -3.48 1.29
CA THR A 152 19.48 -2.61 1.69
C THR A 152 18.95 -1.22 2.04
N ASN A 153 19.31 -0.72 3.20
CA ASN A 153 19.15 0.69 3.54
C ASN A 153 20.28 1.48 2.88
N THR A 154 19.94 2.26 1.84
CA THR A 154 20.91 3.04 1.06
C THR A 154 21.07 4.48 1.55
N GLY A 155 20.32 4.87 2.58
CA GLY A 155 20.38 6.21 3.17
C GLY A 155 21.35 6.32 4.36
N LYS A 156 21.24 7.41 5.09
CA LYS A 156 22.20 7.80 6.13
C LYS A 156 21.71 7.60 7.57
N CYS A 157 20.45 7.22 7.76
CA CYS A 157 19.89 6.94 9.07
C CYS A 157 19.24 5.55 9.08
N ASP A 158 19.16 4.96 10.25
CA ASP A 158 18.45 3.70 10.46
C ASP A 158 16.98 3.87 10.12
N GLY A 159 16.37 2.82 9.64
CA GLY A 159 14.96 2.85 9.30
C GLY A 159 14.33 1.46 9.32
N GLU A 160 13.01 1.45 9.22
CA GLU A 160 12.24 0.22 9.11
C GLU A 160 11.52 0.19 7.77
N GLU A 161 11.62 -0.93 7.09
CA GLU A 161 10.90 -1.19 5.84
C GLU A 161 9.80 -2.21 6.06
N VAL A 162 8.69 -2.05 5.34
CA VAL A 162 7.62 -3.05 5.29
C VAL A 162 7.67 -3.75 3.95
N VAL A 163 8.34 -4.89 3.92
CA VAL A 163 8.46 -5.73 2.73
C VAL A 163 7.13 -6.43 2.50
N GLN A 164 6.54 -6.25 1.32
CA GLN A 164 5.20 -6.72 0.95
C GLN A 164 5.31 -7.73 -0.20
N VAL A 165 4.63 -8.86 -0.06
CA VAL A 165 4.60 -9.94 -1.04
C VAL A 165 3.19 -10.07 -1.59
N TYR A 166 3.07 -9.93 -2.90
CA TYR A 166 1.82 -10.04 -3.64
C TYR A 166 1.86 -11.24 -4.59
N LEU A 167 0.71 -11.82 -4.83
CA LEU A 167 0.50 -12.86 -5.83
C LEU A 167 -0.58 -12.45 -6.84
N LYS A 168 -0.40 -12.96 -8.07
CA LYS A 168 -1.39 -12.98 -9.12
C LYS A 168 -1.46 -14.40 -9.67
N LYS A 169 -2.65 -14.91 -9.95
CA LYS A 169 -2.86 -16.14 -10.74
C LYS A 169 -3.03 -15.73 -12.19
N ASN A 170 -2.15 -16.21 -13.09
CA ASN A 170 -2.07 -15.69 -14.45
C ASN A 170 -3.25 -16.13 -15.35
N ASP A 171 -3.82 -17.28 -15.07
CA ASP A 171 -4.97 -17.86 -15.76
C ASP A 171 -6.33 -17.40 -15.20
N ASP A 172 -6.35 -16.62 -14.13
CA ASP A 172 -7.54 -15.96 -13.59
C ASP A 172 -7.69 -14.54 -14.16
N VAL A 173 -8.35 -14.46 -15.33
CA VAL A 173 -8.49 -13.20 -16.08
C VAL A 173 -9.38 -12.18 -15.35
N GLU A 174 -10.39 -12.64 -14.63
CA GLU A 174 -11.33 -11.79 -13.88
C GLU A 174 -10.88 -11.55 -12.43
N GLY A 175 -9.86 -12.27 -12.00
CA GLY A 175 -9.29 -12.18 -10.68
C GLY A 175 -8.51 -10.88 -10.45
N PRO A 176 -8.05 -10.67 -9.21
CA PRO A 176 -7.30 -9.48 -8.87
C PRO A 176 -5.96 -9.41 -9.62
N SER A 177 -5.60 -8.22 -10.07
CA SER A 177 -4.30 -7.95 -10.71
C SER A 177 -3.11 -8.27 -9.79
N LYS A 178 -3.32 -8.23 -8.49
CA LYS A 178 -2.44 -8.68 -7.41
C LYS A 178 -3.20 -8.73 -6.09
N ALA A 179 -2.79 -9.62 -5.20
CA ALA A 179 -3.32 -9.73 -3.84
C ALA A 179 -2.18 -9.83 -2.84
N LEU A 180 -2.16 -8.99 -1.80
CA LEU A 180 -1.19 -9.09 -0.70
C LEU A 180 -1.35 -10.45 0.00
N ARG A 181 -0.24 -11.18 0.15
CA ARG A 181 -0.21 -12.52 0.76
C ARG A 181 0.64 -12.58 2.00
N ALA A 182 1.70 -11.79 2.05
CA ALA A 182 2.54 -11.68 3.23
C ALA A 182 3.18 -10.30 3.33
N PHE A 183 3.56 -9.91 4.53
CA PHE A 183 4.39 -8.74 4.77
C PHE A 183 5.22 -8.93 6.04
N LYS A 184 6.37 -8.24 6.10
CA LYS A 184 7.19 -8.14 7.29
C LYS A 184 7.72 -6.73 7.44
N ARG A 185 7.63 -6.18 8.66
CA ARG A 185 8.32 -4.96 9.06
C ARG A 185 9.69 -5.35 9.63
N VAL A 186 10.75 -4.79 9.08
CA VAL A 186 12.13 -5.11 9.45
C VAL A 186 12.94 -3.85 9.69
N HIS A 187 13.73 -3.84 10.76
CA HIS A 187 14.69 -2.77 11.05
C HIS A 187 15.97 -3.01 10.22
N ILE A 188 16.42 -1.96 9.52
CA ILE A 188 17.60 -2.02 8.66
C ILE A 188 18.51 -0.85 9.01
N PRO A 189 19.66 -1.06 9.64
CA PRO A 189 20.61 0.01 9.94
C PRO A 189 21.16 0.66 8.66
N ALA A 190 21.56 1.92 8.76
CA ALA A 190 22.10 2.69 7.65
C ALA A 190 23.27 1.96 6.96
N GLY A 191 23.23 1.85 5.64
CA GLY A 191 24.23 1.17 4.83
C GLY A 191 24.27 -0.36 4.96
N LYS A 192 23.30 -0.98 5.66
CA LYS A 192 23.25 -2.44 5.84
C LYS A 192 22.20 -3.09 4.96
N THR A 193 22.42 -4.37 4.67
CA THR A 193 21.47 -5.27 4.03
C THR A 193 20.94 -6.28 5.04
N VAL A 194 19.64 -6.53 4.99
CA VAL A 194 18.98 -7.58 5.78
C VAL A 194 18.26 -8.51 4.81
N ASP A 195 18.43 -9.79 4.99
CA ASP A 195 17.70 -10.84 4.27
C ASP A 195 16.34 -11.06 4.92
N VAL A 196 15.28 -10.83 4.16
CA VAL A 196 13.89 -10.96 4.63
C VAL A 196 13.28 -12.24 4.06
N GLU A 197 13.11 -13.22 4.92
CA GLU A 197 12.59 -14.53 4.55
C GLU A 197 11.07 -14.60 4.69
N PHE A 198 10.41 -15.30 3.76
CA PHE A 198 8.99 -15.64 3.80
C PHE A 198 8.79 -17.12 3.49
N ASP A 199 7.89 -17.75 4.23
CA ASP A 199 7.36 -19.09 3.98
C ASP A 199 5.87 -18.92 3.62
N LEU A 200 5.52 -19.01 2.33
CA LEU A 200 4.14 -18.96 1.88
C LEU A 200 3.59 -20.41 1.82
N GLY A 201 2.69 -20.71 2.70
CA GLY A 201 2.00 -21.99 2.76
C GLY A 201 0.58 -21.90 2.19
N ASP A 202 -0.24 -22.89 2.52
CA ASP A 202 -1.61 -22.98 1.99
C ASP A 202 -2.44 -21.72 2.22
N LYS A 203 -2.31 -21.07 3.38
CA LYS A 203 -3.06 -19.84 3.71
C LYS A 203 -2.75 -18.67 2.79
N GLU A 204 -1.49 -18.55 2.39
CA GLU A 204 -1.02 -17.48 1.50
C GLU A 204 -1.24 -17.82 0.03
N LEU A 205 -1.26 -19.12 -0.33
CA LEU A 205 -1.36 -19.61 -1.71
C LEU A 205 -2.79 -19.87 -2.16
N VAL A 206 -3.80 -19.85 -1.25
CA VAL A 206 -5.20 -20.06 -1.65
C VAL A 206 -5.67 -19.01 -2.64
N TRP A 207 -6.47 -19.45 -3.61
CA TRP A 207 -7.13 -18.63 -4.60
C TRP A 207 -8.59 -19.03 -4.73
N TRP A 208 -9.44 -18.15 -5.23
CA TRP A 208 -10.83 -18.48 -5.47
C TRP A 208 -10.94 -19.49 -6.61
N ASN A 209 -11.62 -20.60 -6.38
CA ASN A 209 -11.93 -21.59 -7.40
C ASN A 209 -13.44 -21.57 -7.70
N PRO A 210 -13.84 -21.08 -8.88
CA PRO A 210 -15.26 -20.95 -9.23
C PRO A 210 -15.97 -22.30 -9.40
N GLN A 211 -15.25 -23.38 -9.76
CA GLN A 211 -15.83 -24.71 -9.92
C GLN A 211 -16.25 -25.32 -8.59
N SER A 212 -15.40 -25.19 -7.58
CA SER A 212 -15.69 -25.71 -6.21
C SER A 212 -16.38 -24.67 -5.32
N ASN A 213 -16.50 -23.40 -5.76
CA ASN A 213 -17.04 -22.28 -5.01
C ASN A 213 -16.33 -22.10 -3.64
N THR A 214 -15.01 -22.29 -3.61
CA THR A 214 -14.19 -22.21 -2.38
C THR A 214 -12.83 -21.58 -2.63
N MET A 215 -12.20 -21.14 -1.54
CA MET A 215 -10.78 -20.78 -1.54
C MET A 215 -9.94 -22.04 -1.38
N CYS A 216 -9.10 -22.36 -2.35
CA CYS A 216 -8.18 -23.51 -2.29
C CYS A 216 -6.86 -23.19 -2.97
N VAL A 217 -5.82 -23.97 -2.65
CA VAL A 217 -4.59 -23.95 -3.44
C VAL A 217 -4.91 -24.59 -4.78
N SER A 218 -4.73 -23.83 -5.86
CA SER A 218 -5.05 -24.29 -7.22
C SER A 218 -3.78 -24.42 -8.03
N GLU A 219 -3.73 -25.46 -8.85
CA GLU A 219 -2.68 -25.63 -9.87
C GLU A 219 -2.71 -24.47 -10.85
N GLY A 220 -1.58 -24.20 -11.49
CA GLY A 220 -1.48 -23.18 -12.51
C GLY A 220 -0.26 -22.28 -12.39
N SER A 221 -0.22 -21.29 -13.25
CA SER A 221 0.87 -20.30 -13.32
C SER A 221 0.54 -19.09 -12.45
N TYR A 222 1.53 -18.68 -11.66
CA TYR A 222 1.43 -17.53 -10.76
C TYR A 222 2.56 -16.53 -11.00
N GLU A 223 2.29 -15.28 -10.72
CA GLU A 223 3.29 -14.23 -10.63
C GLU A 223 3.44 -13.80 -9.17
N LEU A 224 4.66 -13.90 -8.66
CA LEU A 224 5.10 -13.35 -7.39
C LEU A 224 5.59 -11.93 -7.61
N MET A 225 5.17 -10.99 -6.77
CA MET A 225 5.61 -9.60 -6.80
C MET A 225 6.03 -9.17 -5.40
N VAL A 226 7.18 -8.49 -5.29
CA VAL A 226 7.74 -8.06 -3.99
C VAL A 226 8.18 -6.60 -4.05
N GLY A 227 7.85 -5.83 -3.03
CA GLY A 227 8.26 -4.43 -2.91
C GLY A 227 7.71 -3.74 -1.67
N GLY A 228 7.91 -2.43 -1.57
CA GLY A 228 7.47 -1.60 -0.43
C GLY A 228 6.03 -1.09 -0.54
N SER A 229 5.36 -1.31 -1.68
CA SER A 229 3.96 -0.92 -1.90
C SER A 229 3.36 -1.71 -3.07
N SER A 230 2.07 -1.54 -3.32
CA SER A 230 1.39 -2.15 -4.48
C SER A 230 1.67 -1.44 -5.81
N GLN A 231 2.50 -0.41 -5.84
CA GLN A 231 2.84 0.32 -7.07
C GLN A 231 3.56 -0.59 -8.06
N THR A 232 2.93 -0.80 -9.20
CA THR A 232 3.35 -1.82 -10.18
C THR A 232 4.77 -1.62 -10.71
N ALA A 233 5.20 -0.37 -10.93
CA ALA A 233 6.52 -0.05 -11.46
C ALA A 233 7.68 -0.35 -10.50
N GLY A 234 7.43 -0.41 -9.19
CA GLY A 234 8.45 -0.67 -8.17
C GLY A 234 8.53 -2.13 -7.71
N LEU A 235 7.70 -3.03 -8.25
CA LEU A 235 7.66 -4.42 -7.81
C LEU A 235 8.66 -5.30 -8.57
N LEU A 236 9.46 -6.04 -7.82
CA LEU A 236 10.22 -7.17 -8.35
C LEU A 236 9.26 -8.31 -8.70
N ARG A 237 9.45 -8.95 -9.85
CA ARG A 237 8.53 -9.97 -10.36
C ARG A 237 9.24 -11.30 -10.62
N ARG A 238 8.57 -12.41 -10.29
CA ARG A 238 9.00 -13.78 -10.59
C ARG A 238 7.79 -14.66 -10.87
N SER A 239 7.85 -15.46 -11.92
CA SER A 239 6.81 -16.46 -12.23
C SER A 239 7.12 -17.77 -11.53
N PHE A 240 6.12 -18.52 -11.11
CA PHE A 240 6.22 -19.87 -10.60
C PHE A 240 4.97 -20.68 -10.95
N VAL A 241 5.06 -22.00 -10.82
CA VAL A 241 3.95 -22.91 -11.12
C VAL A 241 3.65 -23.76 -9.89
N ILE A 242 2.37 -23.90 -9.57
CA ILE A 242 1.88 -24.91 -8.64
C ILE A 242 1.46 -26.12 -9.45
N GLN A 243 2.12 -27.24 -9.20
CA GLN A 243 1.87 -28.53 -9.82
C GLN A 243 0.97 -29.41 -8.93
N PRO A 244 0.31 -30.44 -9.51
CA PRO A 244 -0.45 -31.42 -8.76
C PRO A 244 0.31 -32.07 -7.61
#